data_0b3e0559ac9714488e92b3a59d1a3d55
#
_entry.id   0b3e0559ac9714488e92b3a59d1a3d55
#
_cell.length_a   1.000
_cell.length_b   1.000
_cell.length_c   1.000
_cell.angle_alpha   90.00
_cell.angle_beta   90.00
_cell.angle_gamma   90.00
#
_symmetry.space_group_name_H-M   'P 1'
#
loop_
_entity.id
_entity.type
_entity.pdbx_description
1 polymer ?
#
loop_
_entity_poly.entity_id
_entity_poly.type
_entity_poly.pdbx_seq_one_letter_code
_entity_poly.pdbx_strand_id
1 'polypeptide(L)' 'MKNNLQEIRWDKNWSQKYLSMRSKVPQSVISEIENGNEIPNVLTALKLAKALSVKVEDIFML' A
#
# COMPACT_ATOMS: atom_id res chain seq x y z
N MET A 1 -8.45 -7.17 -6.60
CA MET A 1 -7.19 -7.91 -6.52
C MET A 1 -6.76 -8.05 -5.07
N LYS A 2 -6.37 -9.24 -4.68
CA LYS A 2 -5.94 -9.48 -3.31
C LYS A 2 -4.49 -9.07 -3.13
N ASN A 3 -4.18 -8.44 -1.99
CA ASN A 3 -2.83 -7.99 -1.71
C ASN A 3 -2.55 -7.99 -0.21
N ASN A 4 -1.28 -7.77 0.16
CA ASN A 4 -0.84 -7.80 1.54
C ASN A 4 -0.61 -6.40 2.12
N LEU A 5 -1.12 -5.36 1.48
CA LEU A 5 -0.83 -3.98 1.90
C LEU A 5 -1.26 -3.72 3.34
N GLN A 6 -2.47 -4.15 3.70
CA GLN A 6 -2.99 -3.93 5.04
C GLN A 6 -2.18 -4.66 6.10
N GLU A 7 -1.83 -5.92 5.85
CA GLU A 7 -1.04 -6.73 6.79
C GLU A 7 0.34 -6.14 7.01
N ILE A 8 0.99 -5.69 5.95
CA ILE A 8 2.33 -5.10 6.07
C ILE A 8 2.25 -3.80 6.84
N ARG A 9 1.23 -2.99 6.58
CA ARG A 9 1.01 -1.76 7.32
C ARG A 9 0.77 -2.04 8.81
N TRP A 10 -0.05 -3.04 9.11
CA TRP A 10 -0.34 -3.43 10.49
C TRP A 10 0.91 -3.93 11.22
N ASP A 11 1.78 -4.67 10.53
CA ASP A 11 3.02 -5.16 11.13
C ASP A 11 3.92 -4.00 11.58
N LYS A 12 3.79 -2.84 10.97
CA LYS A 12 4.54 -1.64 11.35
C LYS A 12 3.78 -0.77 12.34
N ASN A 13 2.56 -1.16 12.71
CA ASN A 13 1.66 -0.35 13.57
C ASN A 13 1.35 1.01 12.94
N TRP A 14 1.22 1.06 11.62
CA TRP A 14 0.92 2.30 10.90
C TRP A 14 -0.56 2.37 10.56
N SER A 15 -1.15 3.57 10.74
CA SER A 15 -2.50 3.84 10.25
C SER A 15 -2.46 4.07 8.74
N GLN A 16 -3.62 4.03 8.08
CA GLN A 16 -3.72 4.40 6.67
C GLN A 16 -3.25 5.85 6.47
N LYS A 17 -3.62 6.73 7.39
CA LYS A 17 -3.23 8.13 7.31
C LYS A 17 -1.71 8.29 7.37
N TYR A 18 -1.06 7.54 8.27
CA TYR A 18 0.40 7.60 8.38
C TYR A 18 1.08 7.09 7.11
N LEU A 19 0.59 5.97 6.57
CA LEU A 19 1.11 5.44 5.31
C LEU A 19 0.91 6.45 4.19
N SER A 20 -0.23 7.13 4.15
CA SER A 20 -0.50 8.16 3.15
C SER A 20 0.54 9.27 3.23
N MET A 21 0.84 9.73 4.45
CA MET A 21 1.86 10.77 4.65
C MET A 21 3.24 10.31 4.19
N ARG A 22 3.60 9.08 4.52
CA ARG A 22 4.92 8.56 4.21
C ARG A 22 5.11 8.25 2.73
N SER A 23 4.07 7.75 2.10
CA SER A 23 4.14 7.33 0.68
C SER A 23 3.75 8.43 -0.28
N LYS A 24 3.07 9.47 0.20
CA LYS A 24 2.49 10.53 -0.62
C LYS A 24 1.40 9.99 -1.57
N VAL A 25 0.76 8.91 -1.17
CA VAL A 25 -0.39 8.33 -1.87
C VAL A 25 -1.64 8.73 -1.08
N PRO A 26 -2.68 9.25 -1.72
CA PRO A 26 -3.90 9.64 -0.99
C PRO A 26 -4.47 8.48 -0.17
N GLN A 27 -4.95 8.78 1.03
CA GLN A 27 -5.51 7.77 1.91
C GLN A 27 -6.68 7.03 1.26
N SER A 28 -7.51 7.74 0.49
CA SER A 28 -8.63 7.11 -0.21
C SER A 28 -8.15 6.04 -1.19
N VAL A 29 -7.03 6.29 -1.86
CA VAL A 29 -6.44 5.32 -2.79
C VAL A 29 -5.92 4.11 -2.02
N ILE A 30 -5.24 4.33 -0.89
CA ILE A 30 -4.76 3.24 -0.04
C ILE A 30 -5.93 2.36 0.41
N SER A 31 -7.01 2.99 0.86
CA SER A 31 -8.21 2.26 1.30
C SER A 31 -8.78 1.40 0.18
N GLU A 32 -8.89 1.95 -1.03
CA GLU A 32 -9.43 1.22 -2.16
C GLU A 32 -8.53 0.04 -2.55
N ILE A 33 -7.22 0.23 -2.48
CA ILE A 33 -6.27 -0.85 -2.76
C ILE A 33 -6.40 -1.94 -1.70
N GLU A 34 -6.46 -1.58 -0.42
CA GLU A 34 -6.56 -2.56 0.66
C GLU A 34 -7.85 -3.37 0.58
N ASN A 35 -8.93 -2.73 0.11
CA ASN A 35 -10.21 -3.41 -0.06
C ASN A 35 -10.30 -4.23 -1.35
N GLY A 36 -9.27 -4.20 -2.18
CA GLY A 36 -9.26 -4.95 -3.44
C GLY A 36 -10.07 -4.30 -4.54
N ASN A 37 -10.51 -3.06 -4.37
CA ASN A 37 -11.34 -2.35 -5.34
C ASN A 37 -10.53 -1.63 -6.42
N GLU A 38 -9.24 -1.46 -6.20
CA GLU A 38 -8.39 -0.73 -7.13
C GLU A 38 -7.06 -1.45 -7.30
N ILE A 39 -6.58 -1.51 -8.54
CA ILE A 39 -5.24 -2.01 -8.84
C ILE A 39 -4.37 -0.76 -9.07
N PRO A 40 -3.32 -0.55 -8.27
CA PRO A 40 -2.51 0.66 -8.42
C PRO A 40 -1.71 0.63 -9.72
N ASN A 41 -1.41 1.81 -10.26
CA ASN A 41 -0.45 1.91 -11.36
C ASN A 41 0.96 1.68 -10.80
N VAL A 42 1.93 1.57 -11.70
CA VAL A 42 3.32 1.26 -11.32
C VAL A 42 3.88 2.29 -10.35
N LEU A 43 3.63 3.57 -10.61
CA LEU A 43 4.17 4.63 -9.76
C LEU A 43 3.61 4.55 -8.33
N THR A 44 2.31 4.35 -8.20
CA THR A 44 1.67 4.22 -6.89
C THR A 44 2.20 2.99 -6.15
N ALA A 45 2.33 1.86 -6.85
CA ALA A 45 2.86 0.64 -6.25
C ALA A 45 4.30 0.85 -5.74
N LEU A 46 5.13 1.53 -6.51
CA LEU A 46 6.51 1.82 -6.10
C LEU A 46 6.57 2.74 -4.89
N LYS A 47 5.71 3.76 -4.85
CA LYS A 47 5.65 4.68 -3.71
C LYS A 47 5.29 3.95 -2.43
N LEU A 48 4.31 3.06 -2.49
CA LEU A 48 3.90 2.27 -1.32
C LEU A 48 5.00 1.33 -0.87
N ALA A 49 5.61 0.60 -1.79
CA ALA A 49 6.68 -0.33 -1.48
C ALA A 49 7.88 0.39 -0.85
N LYS A 50 8.25 1.53 -1.39
CA LYS A 50 9.37 2.32 -0.87
C LYS A 50 9.08 2.82 0.55
N ALA A 51 7.87 3.32 0.78
CA ALA A 51 7.49 3.83 2.10
C ALA A 51 7.52 2.72 3.14
N LEU A 52 7.14 1.52 2.77
CA LEU A 52 7.10 0.36 3.67
C LEU A 52 8.42 -0.41 3.71
N SER A 53 9.40 -0.03 2.90
CA SER A 53 10.71 -0.70 2.80
C SER A 53 10.58 -2.17 2.44
N VAL A 54 9.67 -2.46 1.52
CA VAL A 54 9.46 -3.82 1.00
C VAL A 54 9.48 -3.75 -0.52
N LYS A 55 9.47 -4.92 -1.15
CA LYS A 55 9.38 -5.00 -2.61
C LYS A 55 7.91 -4.94 -3.04
N VAL A 56 7.68 -4.47 -4.26
CA VAL A 56 6.32 -4.44 -4.81
C VAL A 56 5.70 -5.84 -4.78
N GLU A 57 6.46 -6.87 -5.10
CA GLU A 57 5.96 -8.24 -5.10
C GLU A 57 5.66 -8.77 -3.70
N ASP A 58 6.14 -8.12 -2.65
CA ASP A 58 5.74 -8.47 -1.27
C ASP A 58 4.33 -8.00 -0.97
N ILE A 59 3.89 -6.94 -1.66
CA ILE A 59 2.56 -6.37 -1.47
C ILE A 59 1.57 -7.00 -2.45
N PHE A 60 1.93 -7.03 -3.72
CA PHE A 60 1.03 -7.46 -4.79
C PHE A 60 1.54 -8.77 -5.40
N MET A 61 0.78 -9.84 -5.16
CA MET A 61 1.11 -11.16 -5.72
C MET A 61 0.21 -11.46 -6.91
N LEU A 62 0.82 -12.01 -7.94
CA LEU A 62 0.09 -12.46 -9.12
C LEU A 62 -0.33 -13.92 -8.95
#